data_87bdf6f7df422b0a0321195d67e3255a
#
_entry.id   87bdf6f7df422b0a0321195d67e3255a
#
_cell.length_a   1.000
_cell.length_b   1.000
_cell.length_c   1.000
_cell.angle_alpha   90.00
_cell.angle_beta   90.00
_cell.angle_gamma   90.00
#
_symmetry.space_group_name_H-M   'P 1'
#
loop_
_entity.id
_entity.type
_entity.pdbx_description
1 polymer ?
#
loop_
_entity_poly.entity_id
_entity_poly.type
_entity_poly.pdbx_seq_one_letter_code
_entity_poly.pdbx_strand_id
1 'polypeptide(L)'
;RNGIITKQFEPTVLEEKLVKPEVVQAARSAMEATVIDGTATRVFKGLPFAVAGKTGTAHVSDGVIKYAHGVYQASFVGFFPADKPQYTCIVVIRTKPHAASHYGGTLAAPVFREIATKLYTMYVQQKNPSMYAAVRDSSLFFYAGNTNDIKNVYRNMNVAFTDSASQHNWANVYS
;
A
#
# COMPACT_ATOMS: atom_id res chain seq x y z
N ARG A 1 21.50 1.79 13.17
CA ARG A 1 21.38 1.67 14.61
C ARG A 1 21.19 3.07 15.16
N ASN A 2 20.15 3.34 15.94
CA ASN A 2 19.80 4.69 16.43
C ASN A 2 19.61 5.76 15.32
N GLY A 3 19.05 5.39 14.17
CA GLY A 3 18.84 6.29 13.03
C GLY A 3 20.10 6.58 12.22
N ILE A 4 21.27 6.06 12.61
CA ILE A 4 22.51 6.22 11.86
C ILE A 4 22.66 5.09 10.85
N ILE A 5 22.87 5.44 9.59
CA ILE A 5 23.19 4.47 8.53
C ILE A 5 24.60 3.95 8.80
N THR A 6 24.72 2.67 9.16
CA THR A 6 26.00 2.02 9.44
C THR A 6 26.61 1.37 8.21
N LYS A 7 25.79 1.00 7.22
CA LYS A 7 26.22 0.44 5.94
C LYS A 7 25.16 0.69 4.90
N GLN A 8 25.57 1.14 3.74
CA GLN A 8 24.76 1.30 2.54
C GLN A 8 25.23 0.32 1.48
N PHE A 9 24.28 -0.37 0.84
CA PHE A 9 24.58 -1.27 -0.27
C PHE A 9 24.11 -0.58 -1.55
N GLU A 10 25.04 -0.39 -2.48
CA GLU A 10 24.70 0.15 -3.79
C GLU A 10 24.07 -0.96 -4.65
N PRO A 11 23.08 -0.60 -5.49
CA PRO A 11 22.48 -1.55 -6.40
C PRO A 11 23.52 -2.03 -7.44
N THR A 12 23.59 -3.33 -7.65
CA THR A 12 24.42 -3.93 -8.70
C THR A 12 23.52 -4.40 -9.83
N VAL A 13 23.68 -3.80 -11.01
CA VAL A 13 22.96 -4.21 -12.22
C VAL A 13 23.66 -5.44 -12.78
N LEU A 14 23.00 -6.59 -12.73
CA LEU A 14 23.53 -7.84 -13.26
C LEU A 14 23.27 -7.97 -14.77
N GLU A 15 22.12 -7.48 -15.24
CA GLU A 15 21.70 -7.49 -16.64
C GLU A 15 20.85 -6.26 -16.93
N GLU A 16 21.16 -5.50 -17.95
CA GLU A 16 20.45 -4.24 -18.27
C GLU A 16 19.10 -4.46 -18.96
N LYS A 17 18.98 -5.49 -19.78
CA LYS A 17 17.79 -5.79 -20.58
C LYS A 17 17.51 -7.29 -20.63
N LEU A 18 16.66 -7.76 -19.74
CA LEU A 18 16.23 -9.16 -19.73
C LEU A 18 15.21 -9.48 -20.82
N VAL A 19 14.28 -8.58 -21.08
CA VAL A 19 13.15 -8.78 -22.01
C VAL A 19 12.79 -7.47 -22.72
N LYS A 20 12.03 -7.59 -23.82
CA LYS A 20 11.54 -6.44 -24.57
C LYS A 20 10.49 -5.66 -23.75
N PRO A 21 10.37 -4.33 -23.91
CA PRO A 21 9.39 -3.51 -23.19
C PRO A 21 7.94 -3.98 -23.31
N GLU A 22 7.56 -4.52 -24.49
CA GLU A 22 6.20 -5.02 -24.74
C GLU A 22 5.89 -6.24 -23.86
N VAL A 23 6.88 -7.09 -23.59
CA VAL A 23 6.73 -8.26 -22.70
C VAL A 23 6.56 -7.80 -21.25
N VAL A 24 7.31 -6.78 -20.83
CA VAL A 24 7.15 -6.16 -19.51
C VAL A 24 5.75 -5.59 -19.33
N GLN A 25 5.25 -4.88 -20.35
CA GLN A 25 3.93 -4.29 -20.31
C GLN A 25 2.82 -5.37 -20.25
N ALA A 26 2.95 -6.42 -21.06
CA ALA A 26 2.00 -7.53 -21.03
C ALA A 26 1.99 -8.24 -19.67
N ALA A 27 3.16 -8.45 -19.07
CA ALA A 27 3.27 -9.04 -17.73
C ALA A 27 2.61 -8.15 -16.65
N ARG A 28 2.83 -6.83 -16.71
CA ARG A 28 2.19 -5.87 -15.81
C ARG A 28 0.66 -5.92 -15.92
N SER A 29 0.13 -5.86 -17.14
CA SER A 29 -1.32 -5.93 -17.39
C SER A 29 -1.92 -7.24 -16.87
N ALA A 30 -1.23 -8.37 -17.04
CA ALA A 30 -1.67 -9.65 -16.49
C ALA A 30 -1.68 -9.66 -14.95
N MET A 31 -0.70 -9.03 -14.31
CA MET A 31 -0.66 -8.90 -12.84
C MET A 31 -1.73 -7.94 -12.30
N GLU A 32 -2.04 -6.86 -13.01
CA GLU A 32 -3.15 -5.96 -12.69
C GLU A 32 -4.50 -6.68 -12.81
N ALA A 33 -4.71 -7.46 -13.88
CA ALA A 33 -5.93 -8.24 -14.07
C ALA A 33 -6.17 -9.23 -12.91
N THR A 34 -5.12 -9.81 -12.34
CA THR A 34 -5.23 -10.70 -11.17
C THR A 34 -5.85 -10.00 -9.94
N VAL A 35 -5.58 -8.72 -9.81
CA VAL A 35 -6.08 -7.89 -8.70
C VAL A 35 -7.46 -7.31 -9.01
N ILE A 36 -7.72 -6.93 -10.27
CA ILE A 36 -8.98 -6.30 -10.69
C ILE A 36 -10.10 -7.36 -10.81
N ASP A 37 -9.83 -8.48 -11.46
CA ASP A 37 -10.83 -9.50 -11.80
C ASP A 37 -10.36 -10.95 -11.52
N GLY A 38 -9.45 -11.11 -10.56
CA GLY A 38 -8.87 -12.42 -10.24
C GLY A 38 -9.02 -12.81 -8.76
N THR A 39 -8.12 -13.68 -8.33
CA THR A 39 -8.13 -14.30 -7.00
C THR A 39 -7.95 -13.33 -5.84
N ALA A 40 -7.50 -12.11 -6.09
CA ALA A 40 -7.23 -11.09 -5.07
C ALA A 40 -8.22 -9.90 -5.09
N THR A 41 -9.20 -9.89 -6.00
CA THR A 41 -10.13 -8.76 -6.24
C THR A 41 -10.80 -8.27 -4.96
N ARG A 42 -11.35 -9.20 -4.16
CA ARG A 42 -12.05 -8.82 -2.91
C ARG A 42 -11.15 -8.11 -1.91
N VAL A 43 -9.87 -8.47 -1.90
CA VAL A 43 -8.91 -7.91 -0.94
C VAL A 43 -8.57 -6.46 -1.29
N PHE A 44 -8.38 -6.15 -2.58
CA PHE A 44 -7.89 -4.85 -3.02
C PHE A 44 -8.97 -3.84 -3.42
N LYS A 45 -10.23 -4.25 -3.37
CA LYS A 45 -11.35 -3.36 -3.66
C LYS A 45 -11.35 -2.14 -2.72
N GLY A 46 -11.54 -0.95 -3.31
CA GLY A 46 -11.64 0.31 -2.58
C GLY A 46 -10.30 0.94 -2.17
N LEU A 47 -9.17 0.46 -2.67
CA LEU A 47 -7.89 1.17 -2.49
C LEU A 47 -7.85 2.44 -3.35
N PRO A 48 -7.24 3.54 -2.86
CA PRO A 48 -7.07 4.79 -3.60
C PRO A 48 -5.92 4.74 -4.61
N PHE A 49 -5.29 3.59 -4.82
CA PHE A 49 -4.20 3.36 -5.76
C PHE A 49 -4.30 1.97 -6.37
N ALA A 50 -3.79 1.82 -7.58
CA ALA A 50 -3.76 0.54 -8.27
C ALA A 50 -2.65 -0.36 -7.72
N VAL A 51 -2.93 -1.65 -7.63
CA VAL A 51 -1.98 -2.69 -7.25
C VAL A 51 -1.91 -3.70 -8.38
N ALA A 52 -0.71 -4.17 -8.69
CA ALA A 52 -0.47 -5.31 -9.55
C ALA A 52 0.22 -6.42 -8.75
N GLY A 53 -0.21 -7.65 -8.93
CA GLY A 53 0.39 -8.73 -8.15
C GLY A 53 -0.15 -10.11 -8.50
N LYS A 54 0.42 -11.13 -7.86
CA LYS A 54 0.05 -12.53 -8.05
C LYS A 54 0.03 -13.29 -6.73
N THR A 55 -1.01 -14.08 -6.54
CA THR A 55 -1.09 -15.05 -5.46
C THR A 55 -0.28 -16.29 -5.77
N GLY A 56 0.26 -16.90 -4.73
CA GLY A 56 0.89 -18.21 -4.80
C GLY A 56 0.38 -19.11 -3.67
N THR A 57 0.29 -20.40 -3.95
CA THR A 57 -0.04 -21.42 -2.97
C THR A 57 0.78 -22.66 -3.30
N ALA A 58 1.79 -22.91 -2.50
CA ALA A 58 2.69 -24.03 -2.67
C ALA A 58 2.53 -25.04 -1.53
N HIS A 59 2.46 -26.30 -1.86
CA HIS A 59 2.52 -27.36 -0.86
C HIS A 59 3.98 -27.55 -0.42
N VAL A 60 4.22 -27.54 0.88
CA VAL A 60 5.57 -27.62 1.42
C VAL A 60 6.02 -29.07 1.56
N SER A 61 7.21 -29.38 1.01
CA SER A 61 7.93 -30.61 1.27
C SER A 61 9.42 -30.29 1.33
N ASP A 62 10.06 -30.46 2.47
CA ASP A 62 11.44 -30.03 2.72
C ASP A 62 12.31 -31.15 3.33
N GLY A 63 11.91 -32.41 3.13
CA GLY A 63 12.60 -33.58 3.70
C GLY A 63 12.16 -33.95 5.12
N VAL A 64 11.88 -32.95 5.95
CA VAL A 64 11.30 -33.14 7.30
C VAL A 64 9.77 -33.11 7.22
N ILE A 65 9.23 -32.12 6.54
CA ILE A 65 7.80 -32.00 6.26
C ILE A 65 7.51 -32.70 4.95
N LYS A 66 6.59 -33.67 4.99
CA LYS A 66 6.09 -34.39 3.82
C LYS A 66 4.75 -33.79 3.38
N TYR A 67 4.35 -33.97 2.14
CA TYR A 67 3.05 -33.54 1.62
C TYR A 67 1.86 -34.00 2.47
N ALA A 68 1.95 -35.20 3.07
CA ALA A 68 0.93 -35.72 3.97
C ALA A 68 0.67 -34.86 5.20
N HIS A 69 1.60 -33.98 5.59
CA HIS A 69 1.40 -33.07 6.72
C HIS A 69 0.49 -31.88 6.37
N GLY A 70 0.11 -31.69 5.12
CA GLY A 70 -0.82 -30.63 4.71
C GLY A 70 -0.35 -29.22 5.07
N VAL A 71 0.97 -28.97 4.98
CA VAL A 71 1.57 -27.65 5.20
C VAL A 71 1.68 -26.91 3.88
N TYR A 72 1.21 -25.67 3.84
CA TYR A 72 1.26 -24.82 2.66
C TYR A 72 2.06 -23.54 2.90
N GLN A 73 2.60 -23.02 1.83
CA GLN A 73 3.17 -21.68 1.75
C GLN A 73 2.24 -20.83 0.91
N ALA A 74 1.46 -19.99 1.59
CA ALA A 74 0.60 -19.00 0.98
C ALA A 74 1.40 -17.74 0.72
N SER A 75 1.39 -17.22 -0.49
CA SER A 75 2.14 -16.01 -0.83
C SER A 75 1.33 -15.03 -1.68
N PHE A 76 1.73 -13.78 -1.60
CA PHE A 76 1.34 -12.73 -2.52
C PHE A 76 2.56 -11.87 -2.80
N VAL A 77 2.88 -11.68 -4.08
CA VAL A 77 3.93 -10.78 -4.55
C VAL A 77 3.30 -9.73 -5.45
N GLY A 78 3.70 -8.49 -5.30
CA GLY A 78 3.15 -7.41 -6.10
C GLY A 78 3.94 -6.12 -5.98
N PHE A 79 3.50 -5.11 -6.72
CA PHE A 79 4.04 -3.76 -6.69
C PHE A 79 2.93 -2.73 -6.69
N PHE A 80 3.25 -1.56 -6.18
CA PHE A 80 2.33 -0.43 -6.10
C PHE A 80 3.07 0.92 -6.07
N PRO A 81 2.40 2.03 -6.54
CA PRO A 81 1.22 2.03 -7.40
C PRO A 81 1.48 1.27 -8.71
N ALA A 82 0.47 0.65 -9.32
CA ALA A 82 0.70 -0.17 -10.52
C ALA A 82 1.05 0.65 -11.76
N ASP A 83 0.52 1.86 -11.87
CA ASP A 83 0.78 2.82 -12.95
C ASP A 83 2.22 3.36 -12.91
N LYS A 84 2.73 3.67 -11.71
CA LYS A 84 4.09 4.18 -11.48
C LYS A 84 4.73 3.47 -10.28
N PRO A 85 5.25 2.26 -10.44
CA PRO A 85 5.74 1.44 -9.35
C PRO A 85 6.84 2.12 -8.52
N GLN A 86 6.61 2.21 -7.21
CA GLN A 86 7.53 2.75 -6.23
C GLN A 86 8.05 1.66 -5.31
N TYR A 87 7.22 0.67 -5.03
CA TYR A 87 7.52 -0.40 -4.09
C TYR A 87 7.13 -1.75 -4.66
N THR A 88 7.98 -2.73 -4.41
CA THR A 88 7.70 -4.15 -4.60
C THR A 88 7.73 -4.82 -3.24
N CYS A 89 6.74 -5.68 -2.97
CA CYS A 89 6.63 -6.40 -1.72
C CYS A 89 6.25 -7.86 -1.98
N ILE A 90 6.78 -8.74 -1.18
CA ILE A 90 6.35 -10.14 -1.11
C ILE A 90 5.95 -10.47 0.33
N VAL A 91 4.81 -11.12 0.47
CA VAL A 91 4.32 -11.68 1.73
C VAL A 91 4.26 -13.19 1.58
N VAL A 92 4.90 -13.89 2.50
CA VAL A 92 4.92 -15.36 2.54
C VAL A 92 4.47 -15.82 3.93
N ILE A 93 3.45 -16.65 3.98
CA ILE A 93 2.89 -17.19 5.21
C ILE A 93 2.93 -18.72 5.12
N ARG A 94 3.65 -19.36 6.02
CA ARG A 94 3.65 -20.82 6.16
C ARG A 94 2.52 -21.22 7.10
N THR A 95 1.65 -22.12 6.64
CA THR A 95 0.53 -22.58 7.45
C THR A 95 0.95 -23.65 8.47
N LYS A 96 0.13 -23.83 9.49
CA LYS A 96 0.20 -25.04 10.32
C LYS A 96 -0.26 -26.25 9.51
N PRO A 97 0.11 -27.47 9.92
CA PRO A 97 -0.44 -28.68 9.34
C PRO A 97 -1.97 -28.65 9.32
N HIS A 98 -2.55 -29.05 8.19
CA HIS A 98 -4.01 -29.14 7.98
C HIS A 98 -4.79 -27.86 8.35
N ALA A 99 -4.19 -26.68 8.12
CA ALA A 99 -4.87 -25.41 8.37
C ALA A 99 -6.14 -25.28 7.51
N ALA A 100 -7.19 -24.68 8.08
CA ALA A 100 -8.48 -24.49 7.42
C ALA A 100 -8.39 -23.59 6.17
N SER A 101 -7.39 -22.71 6.10
CA SER A 101 -7.11 -21.89 4.92
C SER A 101 -5.62 -21.94 4.58
N HIS A 102 -5.32 -21.95 3.27
CA HIS A 102 -3.96 -22.03 2.77
C HIS A 102 -3.73 -21.21 1.50
N TYR A 103 -4.73 -20.46 1.04
CA TYR A 103 -4.64 -19.68 -0.19
C TYR A 103 -3.95 -18.33 0.01
N GLY A 104 -3.05 -17.97 -0.93
CA GLY A 104 -2.35 -16.69 -0.90
C GLY A 104 -3.28 -15.48 -0.93
N GLY A 105 -4.39 -15.56 -1.67
CA GLY A 105 -5.41 -14.52 -1.71
C GLY A 105 -6.13 -14.30 -0.37
N THR A 106 -6.23 -15.34 0.46
CA THR A 106 -6.93 -15.28 1.76
C THR A 106 -5.97 -14.90 2.91
N LEU A 107 -4.73 -15.37 2.87
CA LEU A 107 -3.78 -15.18 3.97
C LEU A 107 -2.77 -14.06 3.70
N ALA A 108 -2.11 -14.10 2.54
CA ALA A 108 -0.99 -13.20 2.25
C ALA A 108 -1.45 -11.86 1.64
N ALA A 109 -2.46 -11.87 0.78
CA ALA A 109 -2.93 -10.65 0.13
C ALA A 109 -3.49 -9.59 1.11
N PRO A 110 -4.24 -9.94 2.18
CA PRO A 110 -4.66 -8.94 3.17
C PRO A 110 -3.49 -8.26 3.88
N VAL A 111 -2.46 -9.02 4.24
CA VAL A 111 -1.25 -8.47 4.86
C VAL A 111 -0.50 -7.55 3.89
N PHE A 112 -0.38 -7.95 2.62
CA PHE A 112 0.17 -7.08 1.58
C PHE A 112 -0.62 -5.77 1.47
N ARG A 113 -1.96 -5.84 1.46
CA ARG A 113 -2.82 -4.65 1.40
C ARG A 113 -2.52 -3.67 2.54
N GLU A 114 -2.41 -4.17 3.77
CA GLU A 114 -2.09 -3.34 4.94
C GLU A 114 -0.72 -2.65 4.80
N ILE A 115 0.29 -3.39 4.38
CA ILE A 115 1.63 -2.85 4.12
C ILE A 115 1.59 -1.80 3.01
N ALA A 116 0.93 -2.12 1.89
CA ALA A 116 0.83 -1.23 0.74
C ALA A 116 0.09 0.07 1.09
N THR A 117 -1.03 -0.02 1.83
CA THR A 117 -1.79 1.14 2.29
C THR A 117 -0.94 2.04 3.18
N LYS A 118 -0.21 1.46 4.12
CA LYS A 118 0.65 2.19 5.04
C LYS A 118 1.79 2.92 4.33
N LEU A 119 2.50 2.21 3.44
CA LEU A 119 3.60 2.79 2.67
C LEU A 119 3.11 3.85 1.67
N TYR A 120 1.97 3.61 1.03
CA TYR A 120 1.37 4.58 0.12
C TYR A 120 1.03 5.87 0.85
N THR A 121 0.35 5.79 1.99
CA THR A 121 -0.02 6.97 2.78
C THR A 121 1.21 7.70 3.30
N MET A 122 2.22 6.98 3.80
CA MET A 122 3.39 7.62 4.42
C MET A 122 4.37 8.24 3.42
N TYR A 123 4.53 7.65 2.23
CA TYR A 123 5.64 8.01 1.36
C TYR A 123 5.23 8.40 -0.06
N VAL A 124 4.20 7.79 -0.61
CA VAL A 124 3.77 8.07 -1.99
C VAL A 124 2.83 9.26 -2.03
N GLN A 125 1.84 9.25 -1.15
CA GLN A 125 0.87 10.33 -1.02
C GLN A 125 1.52 11.68 -0.68
N GLN A 126 2.47 11.68 0.23
CA GLN A 126 3.17 12.90 0.63
C GLN A 126 4.05 13.50 -0.48
N LYS A 127 4.56 12.68 -1.41
CA LYS A 127 5.36 13.16 -2.54
C LYS A 127 4.54 13.80 -3.67
N ASN A 128 3.23 13.55 -3.71
CA ASN A 128 2.32 14.07 -4.73
C ASN A 128 1.12 14.81 -4.11
N PRO A 129 1.34 15.93 -3.39
CA PRO A 129 0.25 16.64 -2.72
C PRO A 129 -0.80 17.18 -3.68
N SER A 130 -0.45 17.44 -4.96
CA SER A 130 -1.37 17.96 -5.97
C SER A 130 -2.48 16.97 -6.37
N MET A 131 -2.25 15.66 -6.26
CA MET A 131 -3.26 14.66 -6.60
C MET A 131 -4.40 14.60 -5.58
N TYR A 132 -4.18 15.08 -4.37
CA TYR A 132 -5.17 15.13 -3.29
C TYR A 132 -5.77 16.51 -3.07
N ALA A 133 -5.15 17.55 -3.62
CA ALA A 133 -5.75 18.91 -3.61
C ALA A 133 -7.04 18.96 -4.45
N ALA A 134 -7.24 18.02 -5.38
CA ALA A 134 -8.42 17.95 -6.24
C ALA A 134 -9.63 17.26 -5.58
N VAL A 135 -9.46 16.57 -4.47
CA VAL A 135 -10.56 15.93 -3.71
C VAL A 135 -10.63 16.53 -2.30
N ARG A 136 -10.52 17.83 -2.21
CA ARG A 136 -11.06 18.55 -1.05
C ARG A 136 -12.54 18.72 -1.28
N ASP A 137 -13.30 17.66 -1.06
CA ASP A 137 -14.70 17.81 -0.74
C ASP A 137 -14.77 18.50 0.62
N SER A 138 -14.91 19.82 0.58
CA SER A 138 -15.05 20.64 1.77
C SER A 138 -16.26 20.25 2.63
N SER A 139 -17.17 19.43 2.08
CA SER A 139 -18.33 18.90 2.77
C SER A 139 -18.00 17.79 3.78
N LEU A 140 -16.80 17.19 3.72
CA LEU A 140 -16.39 16.12 4.64
C LEU A 140 -15.65 16.61 5.89
N PHE A 141 -15.28 17.88 5.95
CA PHE A 141 -14.65 18.47 7.13
C PHE A 141 -15.66 19.33 7.90
N PHE A 142 -16.54 18.68 8.65
CA PHE A 142 -17.31 19.36 9.69
C PHE A 142 -16.39 19.72 10.84
N TYR A 143 -15.86 20.92 10.81
CA TYR A 143 -15.05 21.41 11.91
C TYR A 143 -15.93 22.21 12.87
N ALA A 144 -16.26 21.60 14.00
CA ALA A 144 -16.87 22.29 15.13
C ALA A 144 -15.77 22.70 16.11
N GLY A 145 -15.32 23.96 16.06
CA GLY A 145 -14.30 24.44 16.99
C GLY A 145 -14.01 25.93 16.84
N ASN A 146 -13.42 26.50 17.89
CA ASN A 146 -13.01 27.90 17.89
C ASN A 146 -11.74 28.05 17.02
N THR A 147 -11.80 28.92 16.00
CA THR A 147 -10.69 29.18 15.08
C THR A 147 -9.40 29.60 15.82
N ASN A 148 -9.51 30.29 16.94
CA ASN A 148 -8.36 30.71 17.74
C ASN A 148 -7.69 29.53 18.44
N ASP A 149 -8.46 28.55 18.90
CA ASP A 149 -7.91 27.35 19.54
C ASP A 149 -7.12 26.51 18.54
N ILE A 150 -7.61 26.42 17.29
CA ILE A 150 -6.88 25.75 16.20
C ILE A 150 -5.58 26.46 15.89
N LYS A 151 -5.63 27.79 15.73
CA LYS A 151 -4.44 28.59 15.49
C LYS A 151 -3.42 28.42 16.61
N ASN A 152 -3.87 28.31 17.85
CA ASN A 152 -3.01 28.05 18.99
C ASN A 152 -2.39 26.64 18.94
N VAL A 153 -3.15 25.63 18.55
CA VAL A 153 -2.63 24.27 18.36
C VAL A 153 -1.55 24.26 17.28
N TYR A 154 -1.80 24.85 16.11
CA TYR A 154 -0.80 24.91 15.02
C TYR A 154 0.46 25.67 15.45
N ARG A 155 0.31 26.79 16.18
CA ARG A 155 1.48 27.53 16.73
C ARG A 155 2.27 26.67 17.73
N ASN A 156 1.60 25.98 18.63
CA ASN A 156 2.25 25.13 19.63
C ASN A 156 2.95 23.90 18.99
N MET A 157 2.40 23.42 17.88
CA MET A 157 3.01 22.31 17.11
C MET A 157 4.09 22.78 16.13
N ASN A 158 4.35 24.10 16.04
CA ASN A 158 5.27 24.70 15.09
C ASN A 158 4.97 24.32 13.63
N VAL A 159 3.69 24.18 13.29
CA VAL A 159 3.20 23.87 11.94
C VAL A 159 2.85 25.18 11.24
N ALA A 160 3.49 25.44 10.09
CA ALA A 160 3.13 26.58 9.28
C ALA A 160 1.73 26.43 8.72
N PHE A 161 0.87 27.43 8.92
CA PHE A 161 -0.48 27.46 8.35
C PHE A 161 -0.74 28.82 7.72
N THR A 162 -1.50 28.85 6.64
CA THR A 162 -2.01 30.05 6.00
C THR A 162 -3.50 30.16 6.24
N ASP A 163 -3.93 31.26 6.83
CA ASP A 163 -5.35 31.59 7.01
C ASP A 163 -5.84 32.30 5.74
N SER A 164 -6.14 31.52 4.71
CA SER A 164 -6.73 32.06 3.47
C SER A 164 -8.23 32.31 3.58
N ALA A 165 -8.85 31.91 4.70
CA ALA A 165 -10.28 32.03 4.95
C ALA A 165 -10.63 33.23 5.85
N SER A 166 -9.87 34.32 5.74
CA SER A 166 -10.09 35.53 6.55
C SER A 166 -11.46 36.21 6.38
N GLN A 167 -12.29 35.72 5.44
CA GLN A 167 -13.66 36.23 5.23
C GLN A 167 -14.77 35.20 5.51
N HIS A 168 -14.44 33.95 5.87
CA HIS A 168 -15.44 32.97 6.25
C HIS A 168 -15.26 32.60 7.71
N ASN A 169 -16.18 33.11 8.53
CA ASN A 169 -16.30 32.72 9.95
C ASN A 169 -16.76 31.26 9.99
N TRP A 170 -15.86 30.33 10.19
CA TRP A 170 -16.15 28.89 10.26
C TRP A 170 -17.10 28.54 11.42
N ALA A 171 -17.21 29.46 12.39
CA ALA A 171 -18.11 29.32 13.51
C ALA A 171 -19.59 29.59 13.18
N ASN A 172 -19.92 30.15 12.02
CA ASN A 172 -21.27 30.55 11.67
C ASN A 172 -21.99 29.57 10.71
N VAL A 173 -21.50 28.37 10.51
CA VAL A 173 -22.17 27.38 9.65
C VAL A 173 -23.28 26.61 10.37
N TYR A 174 -23.45 26.85 11.70
CA TYR A 174 -24.50 26.22 12.51
C TYR A 174 -25.12 27.26 13.48
N SER A 175 -25.93 28.13 12.95
CA SER A 175 -26.99 28.81 13.70
C SER A 175 -28.30 28.58 13.00
#